data_03b08669f05d829472acef532bb62e6d
#
_entry.id   03b08669f05d829472acef532bb62e6d
#
_cell.length_a   1.000
_cell.length_b   1.000
_cell.length_c   1.000
_cell.angle_alpha   90.00
_cell.angle_beta   90.00
_cell.angle_gamma   90.00
#
_symmetry.space_group_name_H-M   'P 1'
#
loop_
_entity.id
_entity.type
_entity.pdbx_description
1 polymer ?
#
loop_
_entity_poly.entity_id
_entity_poly.type
_entity_poly.pdbx_seq_one_letter_code
_entity_poly.pdbx_strand_id
1 'polypeptide(L)'
;ASDVYKRQDLDVSFIKGMPPGRHPVKTYVVGSHMLQRIFRFMKKEMESGHQAYVVCPLVEQSEKQDLAAAVSVYENLRDHVFPQFGVGLVHGRMKNAEKEQVMEDFRKGKFKLLVATSVIEVGVNVPDATVMFVYGADRFGLSQLHQLRGRVGRGKEQAYCVLYTNNQNETTQLRMKLMCEIRDGALLAEKDLLLRGAGEFFGYHQHG
;
A
#
# COMPACT_ATOMS: atom_id res chain seq x y z
N ALA A 1 24.45 -3.16 1.71
CA ALA A 1 24.07 -3.51 0.33
C ALA A 1 22.59 -3.30 0.18
N SER A 2 22.24 -2.47 -0.73
CA SER A 2 20.89 -1.93 -0.94
C SER A 2 19.97 -2.96 -1.55
N ASP A 3 19.05 -3.49 -0.79
CA ASP A 3 17.97 -4.34 -1.30
C ASP A 3 16.72 -3.53 -1.68
N VAL A 4 16.95 -2.35 -2.22
CA VAL A 4 15.92 -1.62 -2.94
C VAL A 4 15.97 -2.12 -4.38
N TYR A 5 15.07 -3.03 -4.73
CA TYR A 5 14.93 -3.48 -6.12
C TYR A 5 14.52 -2.31 -7.02
N LYS A 6 15.53 -1.66 -7.55
CA LYS A 6 15.39 -0.62 -8.54
C LYS A 6 15.49 -1.28 -9.92
N ARG A 7 14.38 -1.67 -10.50
CA ARG A 7 14.37 -2.04 -11.91
C ARG A 7 13.78 -0.91 -12.72
N GLN A 8 14.67 -0.12 -13.31
CA GLN A 8 14.32 0.98 -14.20
C GLN A 8 14.02 0.53 -15.64
N ASP A 9 14.38 -0.71 -16.01
CA ASP A 9 14.39 -1.13 -17.43
C ASP A 9 13.06 -1.66 -17.96
N LEU A 10 12.07 -1.94 -17.11
CA LEU A 10 10.75 -2.41 -17.53
C LEU A 10 9.75 -1.29 -17.86
N ASP A 11 10.13 -0.03 -17.63
CA ASP A 11 9.24 1.11 -17.73
C ASP A 11 8.93 1.54 -19.16
N VAL A 12 9.80 1.23 -20.12
CA VAL A 12 9.75 1.81 -21.49
C VAL A 12 8.62 1.22 -22.33
N SER A 13 8.27 -0.06 -22.16
CA SER A 13 7.23 -0.70 -22.98
C SER A 13 5.81 -0.42 -22.49
N PHE A 14 5.63 -0.05 -21.22
CA PHE A 14 4.32 0.25 -20.64
C PHE A 14 3.91 1.71 -20.73
N ILE A 15 4.86 2.62 -20.97
CA ILE A 15 4.61 4.06 -21.13
C ILE A 15 3.74 4.36 -22.34
N LYS A 16 3.76 3.52 -23.38
CA LYS A 16 3.03 3.70 -24.63
C LYS A 16 1.50 3.64 -24.50
N GLY A 17 0.96 3.07 -23.43
CA GLY A 17 -0.47 2.96 -23.19
C GLY A 17 -1.02 3.95 -22.16
N MET A 18 -0.20 4.79 -21.57
CA MET A 18 -0.62 5.73 -20.54
C MET A 18 -0.98 7.10 -21.13
N PRO A 19 -2.00 7.79 -20.56
CA PRO A 19 -2.31 9.16 -20.94
C PRO A 19 -1.08 10.08 -20.84
N PRO A 20 -0.91 11.08 -21.71
CA PRO A 20 0.19 12.02 -21.63
C PRO A 20 0.27 12.69 -20.24
N GLY A 21 1.48 12.74 -19.67
CA GLY A 21 1.74 13.40 -18.37
C GLY A 21 1.56 12.50 -17.14
N ARG A 22 1.21 11.21 -17.31
CA ARG A 22 1.18 10.24 -16.21
C ARG A 22 2.45 9.42 -16.17
N HIS A 23 3.02 9.30 -14.96
CA HIS A 23 4.14 8.42 -14.67
C HIS A 23 3.63 7.12 -14.05
N PRO A 24 4.19 5.96 -14.42
CA PRO A 24 3.89 4.71 -13.72
C PRO A 24 4.24 4.81 -12.24
N VAL A 25 3.41 4.21 -11.39
CA VAL A 25 3.70 4.13 -9.95
C VAL A 25 4.92 3.25 -9.73
N LYS A 26 5.91 3.77 -9.01
CA LYS A 26 7.10 3.00 -8.62
C LYS A 26 6.78 2.15 -7.41
N THR A 27 6.99 0.84 -7.50
CA THR A 27 6.70 -0.12 -6.45
C THR A 27 7.99 -0.64 -5.80
N TYR A 28 8.05 -0.59 -4.48
CA TYR A 28 9.21 -1.03 -3.69
C TYR A 28 8.76 -2.01 -2.61
N VAL A 29 9.63 -2.97 -2.29
CA VAL A 29 9.46 -3.89 -1.16
C VAL A 29 10.52 -3.57 -0.14
N VAL A 30 10.12 -3.33 1.11
CA VAL A 30 11.01 -2.91 2.18
C VAL A 30 10.76 -3.71 3.46
N GLY A 31 11.82 -3.89 4.26
CA GLY A 31 11.74 -4.47 5.60
C GLY A 31 11.95 -3.42 6.68
N SER A 32 11.95 -3.86 7.95
CA SER A 32 12.05 -2.99 9.12
C SER A 32 13.30 -2.10 9.13
N HIS A 33 14.41 -2.57 8.57
CA HIS A 33 15.65 -1.81 8.47
C HIS A 33 15.54 -0.55 7.61
N MET A 34 14.50 -0.46 6.75
CA MET A 34 14.26 0.66 5.87
C MET A 34 13.20 1.65 6.41
N LEU A 35 12.53 1.29 7.51
CA LEU A 35 11.34 2.03 7.95
C LEU A 35 11.61 3.51 8.21
N GLN A 36 12.69 3.83 8.91
CA GLN A 36 13.05 5.22 9.20
C GLN A 36 13.36 6.02 7.92
N ARG A 37 14.00 5.38 6.98
CA ARG A 37 14.30 5.97 5.68
C ARG A 37 13.03 6.26 4.87
N ILE A 38 12.06 5.34 4.93
CA ILE A 38 10.76 5.52 4.27
C ILE A 38 9.98 6.65 4.94
N PHE A 39 9.99 6.74 6.27
CA PHE A 39 9.34 7.84 6.98
C PHE A 39 9.94 9.21 6.62
N ARG A 40 11.25 9.29 6.48
CA ARG A 40 11.91 10.53 5.99
C ARG A 40 11.49 10.89 4.57
N PHE A 41 11.36 9.89 3.70
CA PHE A 41 10.86 10.08 2.36
C PHE A 41 9.42 10.59 2.35
N MET A 42 8.53 9.96 3.13
CA MET A 42 7.13 10.38 3.25
C MET A 42 7.02 11.81 3.80
N LYS A 43 7.87 12.15 4.74
CA LYS A 43 7.94 13.52 5.29
C LYS A 43 8.24 14.54 4.18
N LYS A 44 9.21 14.27 3.33
CA LYS A 44 9.54 15.15 2.20
C LYS A 44 8.38 15.29 1.22
N GLU A 45 7.69 14.22 0.91
CA GLU A 45 6.51 14.24 0.04
C GLU A 45 5.41 15.13 0.65
N MET A 46 5.13 14.98 1.93
CA MET A 46 4.11 15.78 2.60
C MET A 46 4.54 17.26 2.76
N GLU A 47 5.80 17.54 2.98
CA GLU A 47 6.35 18.91 2.99
C GLU A 47 6.18 19.60 1.64
N SER A 48 6.23 18.82 0.55
CA SER A 48 6.00 19.32 -0.82
C SER A 48 4.52 19.56 -1.14
N GLY A 49 3.62 19.30 -0.20
CA GLY A 49 2.18 19.45 -0.38
C GLY A 49 1.46 18.17 -0.81
N HIS A 50 2.18 17.06 -0.97
CA HIS A 50 1.58 15.78 -1.32
C HIS A 50 0.95 15.09 -0.12
N GLN A 51 0.11 14.10 -0.39
CA GLN A 51 -0.58 13.32 0.61
C GLN A 51 -0.19 11.86 0.52
N ALA A 52 -0.38 11.13 1.62
CA ALA A 52 0.01 9.72 1.71
C ALA A 52 -1.09 8.89 2.34
N TYR A 53 -1.16 7.63 1.91
CA TYR A 53 -1.95 6.58 2.54
C TYR A 53 -1.03 5.64 3.31
N VAL A 54 -1.48 5.20 4.47
CA VAL A 54 -0.89 4.07 5.20
C VAL A 54 -1.99 3.04 5.40
N VAL A 55 -1.84 1.87 4.81
CA VAL A 55 -2.85 0.81 4.89
C VAL A 55 -2.35 -0.31 5.78
N CYS A 56 -3.18 -0.70 6.74
CA CYS A 56 -2.92 -1.80 7.66
C CYS A 56 -3.82 -2.99 7.32
N PRO A 57 -3.33 -4.24 7.44
CA PRO A 57 -4.14 -5.39 7.14
C PRO A 57 -5.27 -5.59 8.16
N LEU A 58 -6.40 -6.10 7.67
CA LEU A 58 -7.52 -6.53 8.50
C LEU A 58 -7.98 -7.90 7.99
N VAL A 59 -7.75 -8.94 8.79
CA VAL A 59 -8.13 -10.32 8.47
C VAL A 59 -9.27 -10.75 9.38
N GLU A 60 -10.30 -11.36 8.82
CA GLU A 60 -11.53 -11.71 9.54
C GLU A 60 -11.31 -12.48 10.84
N GLN A 61 -10.38 -13.42 10.85
CA GLN A 61 -10.11 -14.27 12.03
C GLN A 61 -9.43 -13.52 13.19
N SER A 62 -8.82 -12.37 12.92
CA SER A 62 -8.12 -11.56 13.91
C SER A 62 -8.52 -10.08 13.84
N GLU A 63 -9.73 -9.81 13.39
CA GLU A 63 -10.21 -8.44 13.12
C GLU A 63 -10.00 -7.49 14.30
N LYS A 64 -10.33 -7.94 15.52
CA LYS A 64 -10.17 -7.12 16.72
C LYS A 64 -8.71 -6.76 17.00
N GLN A 65 -7.80 -7.71 16.85
CA GLN A 65 -6.37 -7.49 17.05
C GLN A 65 -5.79 -6.61 15.96
N ASP A 66 -6.20 -6.83 14.71
CA ASP A 66 -5.75 -6.05 13.57
C ASP A 66 -6.24 -4.60 13.65
N LEU A 67 -7.47 -4.38 14.10
CA LEU A 67 -7.99 -3.04 14.32
C LEU A 67 -7.19 -2.32 15.42
N ALA A 68 -6.91 -3.00 16.54
CA ALA A 68 -6.09 -2.44 17.61
C ALA A 68 -4.67 -2.08 17.13
N ALA A 69 -4.07 -2.93 16.29
CA ALA A 69 -2.77 -2.67 15.70
C ALA A 69 -2.80 -1.45 14.77
N ALA A 70 -3.84 -1.33 13.95
CA ALA A 70 -4.03 -0.17 13.06
C ALA A 70 -4.22 1.12 13.85
N VAL A 71 -4.99 1.10 14.92
CA VAL A 71 -5.17 2.26 15.81
C VAL A 71 -3.84 2.65 16.46
N SER A 72 -3.05 1.67 16.89
CA SER A 72 -1.71 1.90 17.46
C SER A 72 -0.76 2.55 16.43
N VAL A 73 -0.78 2.09 15.19
CA VAL A 73 -0.02 2.72 14.09
C VAL A 73 -0.50 4.16 13.89
N TYR A 74 -1.80 4.38 13.84
CA TYR A 74 -2.38 5.70 13.68
C TYR A 74 -1.91 6.66 14.79
N GLU A 75 -2.01 6.26 16.04
CA GLU A 75 -1.62 7.08 17.18
C GLU A 75 -0.11 7.42 17.15
N ASN A 76 0.72 6.44 16.84
CA ASN A 76 2.17 6.65 16.71
C ASN A 76 2.51 7.63 15.59
N LEU A 77 1.90 7.47 14.42
CA LEU A 77 2.14 8.37 13.29
C LEU A 77 1.64 9.79 13.60
N ARG A 78 0.46 9.90 14.22
CA ARG A 78 -0.13 11.19 14.60
C ARG A 78 0.71 11.94 15.62
N ASP A 79 1.16 11.27 16.67
CA ASP A 79 1.72 11.91 17.85
C ASP A 79 3.25 12.01 17.80
N HIS A 80 3.93 11.06 17.16
CA HIS A 80 5.38 10.93 17.24
C HIS A 80 6.12 11.05 15.92
N VAL A 81 5.56 10.53 14.83
CA VAL A 81 6.28 10.49 13.54
C VAL A 81 5.95 11.70 12.66
N PHE A 82 4.68 12.01 12.51
CA PHE A 82 4.20 13.07 11.63
C PHE A 82 3.24 14.06 12.31
N PRO A 83 3.58 14.58 13.52
CA PRO A 83 2.65 15.44 14.27
C PRO A 83 2.30 16.74 13.54
N GLN A 84 3.18 17.22 12.66
CA GLN A 84 3.02 18.49 11.96
C GLN A 84 2.08 18.43 10.76
N PHE A 85 1.75 17.24 10.25
CA PHE A 85 0.98 17.12 9.01
C PHE A 85 -0.51 16.85 9.20
N GLY A 86 -0.90 16.43 10.38
CA GLY A 86 -2.23 15.90 10.63
C GLY A 86 -2.38 14.47 10.06
N VAL A 87 -2.98 13.61 10.84
CA VAL A 87 -3.21 12.21 10.50
C VAL A 87 -4.66 11.84 10.76
N GLY A 88 -5.33 11.28 9.77
CA GLY A 88 -6.68 10.75 9.89
C GLY A 88 -6.69 9.23 9.94
N LEU A 89 -7.78 8.66 10.45
CA LEU A 89 -8.01 7.22 10.52
C LEU A 89 -9.38 6.88 9.93
N VAL A 90 -9.44 5.87 9.08
CA VAL A 90 -10.68 5.28 8.57
C VAL A 90 -10.63 3.76 8.69
N HIS A 91 -11.69 3.15 9.22
CA HIS A 91 -11.79 1.69 9.33
C HIS A 91 -13.24 1.21 9.17
N GLY A 92 -13.43 -0.09 8.96
CA GLY A 92 -14.71 -0.66 8.60
C GLY A 92 -15.81 -0.58 9.66
N ARG A 93 -15.45 -0.40 10.94
CA ARG A 93 -16.41 -0.30 12.04
C ARG A 93 -16.95 1.11 12.26
N MET A 94 -16.38 2.10 11.60
CA MET A 94 -16.91 3.46 11.64
C MET A 94 -18.25 3.53 10.91
N LYS A 95 -19.11 4.44 11.35
CA LYS A 95 -20.36 4.74 10.65
C LYS A 95 -20.06 5.34 9.28
N ASN A 96 -20.93 5.10 8.29
CA ASN A 96 -20.72 5.61 6.93
C ASN A 96 -20.54 7.13 6.89
N ALA A 97 -21.31 7.87 7.68
CA ALA A 97 -21.17 9.32 7.78
C ALA A 97 -19.80 9.76 8.29
N GLU A 98 -19.24 9.03 9.25
CA GLU A 98 -17.89 9.29 9.78
C GLU A 98 -16.81 8.99 8.73
N LYS A 99 -16.94 7.86 8.02
CA LYS A 99 -16.02 7.50 6.94
C LYS A 99 -16.00 8.55 5.84
N GLU A 100 -17.18 8.97 5.40
CA GLU A 100 -17.34 9.99 4.37
C GLU A 100 -16.72 11.32 4.79
N GLN A 101 -16.91 11.70 6.06
CA GLN A 101 -16.35 12.94 6.58
C GLN A 101 -14.81 12.89 6.63
N VAL A 102 -14.25 11.77 7.08
CA VAL A 102 -12.77 11.58 7.10
C VAL A 102 -12.20 11.64 5.68
N MET A 103 -12.84 10.97 4.74
CA MET A 103 -12.41 10.96 3.34
C MET A 103 -12.49 12.36 2.71
N GLU A 104 -13.55 13.11 2.98
CA GLU A 104 -13.71 14.47 2.48
C GLU A 104 -12.69 15.41 3.09
N ASP A 105 -12.42 15.30 4.38
CA ASP A 105 -11.40 16.08 5.07
C ASP A 105 -10.00 15.78 4.51
N PHE A 106 -9.71 14.51 4.22
CA PHE A 106 -8.47 14.10 3.57
C PHE A 106 -8.37 14.69 2.15
N ARG A 107 -9.42 14.56 1.36
CA ARG A 107 -9.45 15.12 0.00
C ARG A 107 -9.20 16.63 0.01
N LYS A 108 -9.73 17.35 0.98
CA LYS A 108 -9.54 18.80 1.14
C LYS A 108 -8.17 19.18 1.68
N GLY A 109 -7.37 18.20 2.10
CA GLY A 109 -6.04 18.44 2.64
C GLY A 109 -6.02 18.92 4.10
N LYS A 110 -7.09 18.70 4.86
CA LYS A 110 -7.12 19.03 6.30
C LYS A 110 -6.07 18.23 7.07
N PHE A 111 -5.75 17.03 6.59
CA PHE A 111 -4.59 16.25 7.04
C PHE A 111 -3.90 15.64 5.82
N LYS A 112 -2.60 15.39 5.94
CA LYS A 112 -1.76 14.95 4.84
C LYS A 112 -1.60 13.44 4.78
N LEU A 113 -1.90 12.74 5.86
CA LEU A 113 -1.75 11.29 5.98
C LEU A 113 -3.08 10.65 6.40
N LEU A 114 -3.49 9.62 5.68
CA LEU A 114 -4.66 8.81 6.03
C LEU A 114 -4.22 7.38 6.34
N VAL A 115 -4.50 6.94 7.56
CA VAL A 115 -4.35 5.55 7.97
C VAL A 115 -5.68 4.83 7.73
N ALA A 116 -5.63 3.70 7.04
CA ALA A 116 -6.80 2.93 6.65
C ALA A 116 -6.61 1.44 6.93
N THR A 117 -7.67 0.74 7.26
CA THR A 117 -7.67 -0.71 7.34
C THR A 117 -8.30 -1.31 6.09
N SER A 118 -7.66 -2.32 5.53
CA SER A 118 -8.08 -3.06 4.34
C SER A 118 -8.29 -2.20 3.08
N VAL A 119 -8.67 -2.87 1.98
CA VAL A 119 -9.01 -2.22 0.72
C VAL A 119 -10.35 -1.54 0.90
N ILE A 120 -10.29 -0.31 1.32
CA ILE A 120 -11.48 0.42 1.55
C ILE A 120 -12.07 0.93 0.28
N GLU A 121 -13.32 0.98 0.34
CA GLU A 121 -14.29 1.81 -0.33
C GLU A 121 -13.81 3.28 -0.46
N VAL A 122 -12.55 3.46 -0.83
CA VAL A 122 -12.00 4.78 -1.08
C VAL A 122 -12.41 5.18 -2.49
N GLY A 123 -13.69 5.47 -2.65
CA GLY A 123 -14.23 5.95 -3.91
C GLY A 123 -13.86 7.40 -4.23
N VAL A 124 -13.00 8.03 -3.44
CA VAL A 124 -12.64 9.44 -3.58
C VAL A 124 -11.32 9.57 -4.33
N ASN A 125 -11.32 10.40 -5.36
CA ASN A 125 -10.11 10.75 -6.11
C ASN A 125 -9.30 11.80 -5.33
N VAL A 126 -8.05 11.46 -4.98
CA VAL A 126 -7.12 12.36 -4.28
C VAL A 126 -5.87 12.53 -5.17
N PRO A 127 -5.87 13.52 -6.08
CA PRO A 127 -4.76 13.69 -7.05
C PRO A 127 -3.41 13.94 -6.39
N ASP A 128 -3.38 14.58 -5.22
CA ASP A 128 -2.14 14.89 -4.49
C ASP A 128 -1.61 13.71 -3.67
N ALA A 129 -2.30 12.56 -3.65
CA ALA A 129 -1.83 11.36 -3.00
C ALA A 129 -0.76 10.67 -3.86
N THR A 130 0.49 10.74 -3.41
CA THR A 130 1.67 10.24 -4.13
C THR A 130 2.33 9.05 -3.46
N VAL A 131 1.97 8.72 -2.23
CA VAL A 131 2.54 7.58 -1.51
C VAL A 131 1.44 6.66 -1.00
N MET A 132 1.58 5.39 -1.35
CA MET A 132 0.80 4.29 -0.78
C MET A 132 1.76 3.40 0.01
N PHE A 133 1.68 3.44 1.33
CA PHE A 133 2.48 2.59 2.21
C PHE A 133 1.59 1.48 2.79
N VAL A 134 1.99 0.23 2.56
CA VAL A 134 1.20 -0.94 2.98
C VAL A 134 1.97 -1.74 4.03
N TYR A 135 1.48 -1.71 5.28
CA TYR A 135 1.99 -2.57 6.36
C TYR A 135 1.53 -4.01 6.15
N GLY A 136 2.41 -4.95 6.49
CA GLY A 136 2.07 -6.37 6.39
C GLY A 136 1.60 -6.74 4.99
N ALA A 137 2.31 -6.28 3.97
CA ALA A 137 1.92 -6.46 2.57
C ALA A 137 1.74 -7.94 2.18
N ASP A 138 2.45 -8.84 2.84
CA ASP A 138 2.32 -10.30 2.66
C ASP A 138 0.94 -10.84 3.06
N ARG A 139 0.17 -10.10 3.84
CA ARG A 139 -1.18 -10.50 4.28
C ARG A 139 -2.27 -10.09 3.29
N PHE A 140 -1.91 -9.40 2.22
CA PHE A 140 -2.84 -9.01 1.14
C PHE A 140 -2.66 -9.92 -0.07
N GLY A 141 -3.73 -10.16 -0.82
CA GLY A 141 -3.65 -10.77 -2.14
C GLY A 141 -3.05 -9.80 -3.16
N LEU A 142 -2.50 -10.33 -4.25
CA LEU A 142 -1.90 -9.49 -5.30
C LEU A 142 -2.93 -8.55 -5.94
N SER A 143 -4.16 -9.02 -6.12
CA SER A 143 -5.26 -8.19 -6.64
C SER A 143 -5.57 -7.02 -5.70
N GLN A 144 -5.57 -7.26 -4.39
CA GLN A 144 -5.79 -6.22 -3.39
C GLN A 144 -4.66 -5.19 -3.42
N LEU A 145 -3.41 -5.63 -3.46
CA LEU A 145 -2.25 -4.76 -3.57
C LEU A 145 -2.28 -3.92 -4.85
N HIS A 146 -2.70 -4.52 -5.95
CA HIS A 146 -2.89 -3.81 -7.21
C HIS A 146 -3.95 -2.70 -7.09
N GLN A 147 -5.07 -2.97 -6.44
CA GLN A 147 -6.12 -1.98 -6.19
C GLN A 147 -5.59 -0.83 -5.33
N LEU A 148 -4.84 -1.14 -4.28
CA LEU A 148 -4.21 -0.12 -3.43
C LEU A 148 -3.22 0.73 -4.21
N ARG A 149 -2.35 0.11 -4.98
CA ARG A 149 -1.39 0.82 -5.86
C ARG A 149 -2.10 1.77 -6.82
N GLY A 150 -3.26 1.38 -7.32
CA GLY A 150 -4.07 2.19 -8.23
C GLY A 150 -4.73 3.42 -7.59
N ARG A 151 -4.64 3.58 -6.27
CA ARG A 151 -5.18 4.75 -5.57
C ARG A 151 -4.26 5.95 -5.57
N VAL A 152 -3.01 5.77 -5.96
CA VAL A 152 -2.04 6.85 -6.12
C VAL A 152 -1.62 6.97 -7.58
N GLY A 153 -0.96 8.07 -7.94
CA GLY A 153 -0.52 8.30 -9.31
C GLY A 153 -1.62 8.81 -10.24
N ARG A 154 -2.65 9.40 -9.68
CA ARG A 154 -3.76 9.97 -10.46
C ARG A 154 -3.54 11.43 -10.85
N GLY A 155 -2.55 12.07 -10.28
CA GLY A 155 -2.10 13.41 -10.63
C GLY A 155 -0.93 13.39 -11.60
N LYS A 156 -0.27 14.53 -11.74
CA LYS A 156 0.90 14.72 -12.63
C LYS A 156 2.22 14.28 -11.97
N GLU A 157 2.24 14.22 -10.65
CA GLU A 157 3.45 13.92 -9.90
C GLU A 157 3.75 12.42 -9.87
N GLN A 158 5.04 12.08 -9.71
CA GLN A 158 5.46 10.71 -9.54
C GLN A 158 4.88 10.14 -8.25
N ALA A 159 4.26 8.97 -8.32
CA ALA A 159 3.71 8.26 -7.16
C ALA A 159 4.50 6.99 -6.85
N TYR A 160 4.37 6.53 -5.62
CA TYR A 160 5.16 5.44 -5.06
C TYR A 160 4.24 4.50 -4.26
N CYS A 161 4.46 3.21 -4.42
CA CYS A 161 3.81 2.17 -3.63
C CYS A 161 4.89 1.41 -2.86
N VAL A 162 4.85 1.48 -1.54
CA VAL A 162 5.83 0.86 -0.65
C VAL A 162 5.18 -0.30 0.07
N LEU A 163 5.64 -1.50 -0.20
CA LEU A 163 5.15 -2.74 0.39
C LEU A 163 6.07 -3.15 1.53
N TYR A 164 5.59 -3.04 2.76
CA TYR A 164 6.36 -3.33 3.95
C TYR A 164 6.03 -4.72 4.48
N THR A 165 7.05 -5.56 4.58
CA THR A 165 6.94 -6.89 5.17
C THR A 165 8.28 -7.34 5.74
N ASN A 166 8.24 -8.06 6.86
CA ASN A 166 9.41 -8.73 7.45
C ASN A 166 9.38 -10.25 7.19
N ASN A 167 8.38 -10.74 6.45
CA ASN A 167 8.28 -12.16 6.14
C ASN A 167 9.28 -12.54 5.05
N GLN A 168 10.22 -13.43 5.37
CA GLN A 168 11.27 -13.92 4.48
C GLN A 168 10.90 -15.22 3.75
N ASN A 169 9.67 -15.68 3.88
CA ASN A 169 9.17 -16.87 3.18
C ASN A 169 9.34 -16.70 1.66
N GLU A 170 9.75 -17.75 0.97
CA GLU A 170 10.00 -17.72 -0.49
C GLU A 170 8.76 -17.33 -1.29
N THR A 171 7.60 -17.83 -0.91
CA THR A 171 6.33 -17.48 -1.57
C THR A 171 6.01 -16.00 -1.40
N THR A 172 6.20 -15.46 -0.20
CA THR A 172 6.03 -14.03 0.06
C THR A 172 6.97 -13.19 -0.79
N GLN A 173 8.25 -13.55 -0.82
CA GLN A 173 9.25 -12.80 -1.60
C GLN A 173 8.94 -12.85 -3.10
N LEU A 174 8.48 -13.99 -3.61
CA LEU A 174 8.05 -14.11 -5.00
C LEU A 174 6.84 -13.23 -5.29
N ARG A 175 5.83 -13.22 -4.43
CA ARG A 175 4.63 -12.39 -4.59
C ARG A 175 4.98 -10.90 -4.59
N MET A 176 5.85 -10.47 -3.68
CA MET A 176 6.31 -9.08 -3.63
C MET A 176 7.09 -8.69 -4.88
N LYS A 177 7.94 -9.59 -5.37
CA LYS A 177 8.67 -9.39 -6.62
C LYS A 177 7.72 -9.22 -7.81
N LEU A 178 6.68 -10.05 -7.89
CA LEU A 178 5.67 -9.94 -8.94
C LEU A 178 4.96 -8.59 -8.91
N MET A 179 4.65 -8.07 -7.72
CA MET A 179 4.09 -6.72 -7.57
C MET A 179 5.00 -5.64 -8.12
N CYS A 180 6.31 -5.76 -7.93
CA CYS A 180 7.27 -4.79 -8.47
C CYS A 180 7.41 -4.88 -9.99
N GLU A 181 7.29 -6.07 -10.56
CA GLU A 181 7.55 -6.32 -11.98
C GLU A 181 6.30 -6.21 -12.87
N ILE A 182 5.12 -6.53 -12.34
CA ILE A 182 3.88 -6.60 -13.11
C ILE A 182 2.97 -5.43 -12.75
N ARG A 183 2.45 -4.76 -13.78
CA ARG A 183 1.50 -3.65 -13.64
C ARG A 183 0.08 -4.05 -14.04
N ASP A 184 -0.07 -5.10 -14.83
CA ASP A 184 -1.35 -5.61 -15.30
C ASP A 184 -2.08 -6.35 -14.17
N GLY A 185 -3.24 -5.83 -13.77
CA GLY A 185 -4.04 -6.40 -12.69
C GLY A 185 -4.59 -7.79 -13.00
N ALA A 186 -4.96 -8.06 -14.26
CA ALA A 186 -5.44 -9.38 -14.67
C ALA A 186 -4.33 -10.44 -14.58
N LEU A 187 -3.12 -10.06 -14.99
CA LEU A 187 -1.96 -10.96 -14.89
C LEU A 187 -1.58 -11.20 -13.42
N LEU A 188 -1.64 -10.19 -12.57
CA LEU A 188 -1.42 -10.36 -11.12
C LEU A 188 -2.44 -11.30 -10.49
N ALA A 189 -3.72 -11.18 -10.85
CA ALA A 189 -4.78 -12.06 -10.36
C ALA A 189 -4.54 -13.52 -10.79
N GLU A 190 -4.12 -13.73 -12.03
CA GLU A 190 -3.76 -15.05 -12.55
C GLU A 190 -2.58 -15.67 -11.80
N LYS A 191 -1.53 -14.89 -11.57
CA LYS A 191 -0.35 -15.32 -10.80
C LYS A 191 -0.71 -15.65 -9.35
N ASP A 192 -1.58 -14.86 -8.73
CA ASP A 192 -2.03 -15.08 -7.36
C ASP A 192 -2.78 -16.43 -7.24
N LEU A 193 -3.66 -16.74 -8.19
CA LEU A 193 -4.35 -18.03 -8.25
C LEU A 193 -3.38 -19.19 -8.40
N LEU A 194 -2.39 -19.09 -9.27
CA LEU A 194 -1.39 -20.14 -9.48
C LEU A 194 -0.57 -20.40 -8.22
N LEU A 195 -0.18 -19.35 -7.49
CA LEU A 195 0.58 -19.49 -6.25
C LEU A 195 -0.26 -20.10 -5.12
N ARG A 196 -1.55 -19.77 -5.03
CA ARG A 196 -2.47 -20.38 -4.05
C ARG A 196 -2.70 -21.85 -4.36
N GLY A 197 -2.98 -22.20 -5.61
CA GLY A 197 -3.16 -23.58 -6.04
C GLY A 197 -1.92 -24.45 -5.79
N ALA A 198 -0.74 -23.93 -6.03
CA ALA A 198 0.52 -24.63 -5.71
C ALA A 198 0.68 -24.83 -4.20
N GLY A 199 0.34 -23.83 -3.38
CA GLY A 199 0.39 -23.92 -1.92
C GLY A 199 -0.54 -25.00 -1.38
N GLU A 200 -1.76 -25.08 -1.88
CA GLU A 200 -2.72 -26.13 -1.52
C GLU A 200 -2.22 -27.51 -1.92
N PHE A 201 -1.65 -27.64 -3.10
CA PHE A 201 -1.12 -28.91 -3.60
C PHE A 201 0.06 -29.42 -2.76
N PHE A 202 0.97 -28.56 -2.35
CA PHE A 202 2.10 -28.94 -1.49
C PHE A 202 1.69 -29.14 -0.03
N GLY A 203 0.64 -28.47 0.44
CA GLY A 203 0.09 -28.63 1.80
C GLY A 203 -0.51 -30.02 2.03
N TYR A 204 -1.11 -30.62 1.05
CA TYR A 204 -1.68 -31.97 1.14
C TYR A 204 -0.62 -33.09 1.24
N HIS A 205 0.59 -32.85 0.79
CA HIS A 205 1.65 -33.86 0.84
C HIS A 205 2.44 -33.89 2.16
N GLN A 206 2.22 -32.93 3.07
CA GLN A 206 2.91 -32.91 4.36
C GLN A 206 2.10 -33.56 5.51
N HIS A 207 0.90 -34.01 5.27
CA HIS A 207 0.05 -34.71 6.23
C HIS A 207 -0.35 -36.15 5.82
N GLY A 208 0.46 -36.74 4.97
CA GLY A 208 0.32 -38.16 4.59
C GLY A 208 1.40 -39.02 5.22
#